data_d91d49fc051db3c217489abad081066d
#
_entry.id   d91d49fc051db3c217489abad081066d
#
_cell.length_a   1.000
_cell.length_b   1.000
_cell.length_c   1.000
_cell.angle_alpha   90.00
_cell.angle_beta   90.00
_cell.angle_gamma   90.00
#
_symmetry.space_group_name_H-M   'P 1'
#
loop_
_entity.id
_entity.type
_entity.pdbx_description
1 polymer ?
#
loop_
_entity_poly.entity_id
_entity_poly.type
_entity_poly.pdbx_seq_one_letter_code
_entity_poly.pdbx_strand_id
1 'polypeptide(L)'
;MRIVGGKHRGRHLFAPSGRDLRPTSDRVRESVFNILTQGGESLGARNWVQSAQILDGFAGTGAMGLEAVSRGASHAMLLDNQDTALSCCQDNVERLHENDNVDVHFMDCLKPRKANQRYSLIFLDPPYGLDLSIPALEALTITGWIGPNALVVLEIDKTEKIELPPNSTLLDERQYGKAKVLFLGV
;
A
#
# COMPACT_ATOMS: atom_id res chain seq x y z
N MET A 1 10.86 12.74 3.28
CA MET A 1 9.57 12.25 2.78
C MET A 1 8.45 13.01 3.47
N ARG A 2 7.31 13.26 2.81
CA ARG A 2 6.16 14.01 3.36
C ARG A 2 4.85 13.47 2.80
N ILE A 3 3.75 13.74 3.50
CA ILE A 3 2.39 13.54 2.96
C ILE A 3 2.17 14.54 1.82
N VAL A 4 1.67 14.07 0.67
CA VAL A 4 1.55 14.89 -0.55
C VAL A 4 0.12 15.40 -0.79
N GLY A 5 -0.90 14.81 -0.14
CA GLY A 5 -2.31 15.22 -0.30
C GLY A 5 -3.13 15.08 0.97
N GLY A 6 -4.38 15.56 0.92
CA GLY A 6 -5.36 15.43 2.01
C GLY A 6 -5.10 16.32 3.22
N LYS A 7 -5.70 15.94 4.37
CA LYS A 7 -5.71 16.73 5.62
C LYS A 7 -4.34 16.97 6.23
N HIS A 8 -3.36 16.07 5.94
CA HIS A 8 -1.98 16.17 6.44
C HIS A 8 -0.97 16.65 5.40
N ARG A 9 -1.42 17.18 4.26
CA ARG A 9 -0.54 17.63 3.19
C ARG A 9 0.60 18.50 3.71
N GLY A 10 1.84 18.16 3.30
CA GLY A 10 3.06 18.86 3.68
C GLY A 10 3.68 18.40 5.00
N ARG A 11 2.99 17.59 5.82
CA ARG A 11 3.54 17.04 7.06
C ARG A 11 4.67 16.05 6.76
N HIS A 12 5.80 16.21 7.44
CA HIS A 12 6.96 15.35 7.26
C HIS A 12 6.77 14.02 8.01
N LEU A 13 7.07 12.93 7.30
CA LEU A 13 7.20 11.59 7.89
C LEU A 13 8.66 11.34 8.25
N PHE A 14 8.87 10.70 9.38
CA PHE A 14 10.16 10.15 9.75
C PHE A 14 10.49 8.99 8.80
N ALA A 15 11.74 8.92 8.39
CA ALA A 15 12.30 7.79 7.66
C ALA A 15 13.70 7.56 8.22
N PRO A 16 14.02 6.34 8.68
CA PRO A 16 15.35 6.04 9.18
C PRO A 16 16.41 6.30 8.12
N SER A 17 17.55 6.82 8.55
CA SER A 17 18.72 6.98 7.69
C SER A 17 19.34 5.61 7.42
N GLY A 18 19.12 5.04 6.23
CA GLY A 18 19.69 3.75 5.82
C GLY A 18 19.27 3.39 4.39
N ARG A 19 19.99 2.43 3.79
CA ARG A 19 19.70 1.95 2.42
C ARG A 19 18.53 0.95 2.36
N ASP A 20 18.08 0.44 3.51
CA ASP A 20 17.18 -0.70 3.59
C ASP A 20 15.68 -0.32 3.45
N LEU A 21 15.34 0.94 3.73
CA LEU A 21 14.00 1.47 3.46
C LEU A 21 14.10 2.42 2.26
N ARG A 22 13.76 1.93 1.09
CA ARG A 22 13.62 2.75 -0.13
C ARG A 22 12.18 3.26 -0.22
N PRO A 23 11.91 4.49 0.24
CA PRO A 23 10.55 4.99 0.22
C PRO A 23 10.13 5.26 -1.23
N THR A 24 8.93 4.82 -1.58
CA THR A 24 8.24 5.28 -2.79
C THR A 24 8.31 6.80 -2.84
N SER A 25 8.87 7.35 -3.92
CA SER A 25 9.12 8.80 -3.99
C SER A 25 7.82 9.59 -3.84
N ASP A 26 7.89 10.80 -3.27
CA ASP A 26 6.74 11.71 -3.13
C ASP A 26 5.99 11.85 -4.47
N ARG A 27 6.72 11.92 -5.60
CA ARG A 27 6.15 12.04 -6.95
C ARG A 27 5.38 10.79 -7.39
N VAL A 28 5.92 9.61 -7.14
CA VAL A 28 5.25 8.34 -7.48
C VAL A 28 4.00 8.19 -6.64
N ARG A 29 4.10 8.42 -5.33
CA ARG A 29 2.96 8.35 -4.41
C ARG A 29 1.87 9.35 -4.81
N GLU A 30 2.22 10.60 -5.13
CA GLU A 30 1.26 11.60 -5.62
C GLU A 30 0.53 11.12 -6.87
N SER A 31 1.28 10.57 -7.84
CA SER A 31 0.71 10.07 -9.09
C SER A 31 -0.24 8.90 -8.86
N VAL A 32 0.16 7.91 -8.05
CA VAL A 32 -0.69 6.75 -7.68
C VAL A 32 -1.99 7.22 -7.04
N PHE A 33 -1.90 8.10 -6.03
CA PHE A 33 -3.09 8.59 -5.35
C PHE A 33 -3.98 9.49 -6.21
N ASN A 34 -3.43 10.21 -7.18
CA ASN A 34 -4.25 10.96 -8.14
C ASN A 34 -5.08 10.02 -9.02
N ILE A 35 -4.50 8.91 -9.48
CA ILE A 35 -5.22 7.86 -10.21
C ILE A 35 -6.33 7.27 -9.34
N LEU A 36 -6.01 6.91 -8.08
CA LEU A 36 -6.96 6.28 -7.15
C LEU A 36 -8.13 7.21 -6.77
N THR A 37 -7.88 8.52 -6.63
CA THR A 37 -8.91 9.47 -6.20
C THR A 37 -9.75 10.01 -7.34
N GLN A 38 -9.18 10.13 -8.55
CA GLN A 38 -9.89 10.60 -9.73
C GLN A 38 -10.65 9.47 -10.44
N GLY A 39 -10.25 8.21 -10.21
CA GLY A 39 -10.84 7.04 -10.82
C GLY A 39 -10.77 7.10 -12.35
N GLY A 40 -9.62 6.84 -12.95
CA GLY A 40 -9.50 6.73 -14.41
C GLY A 40 -10.51 5.71 -14.99
N GLU A 41 -10.82 5.80 -16.27
CA GLU A 41 -11.76 4.89 -16.94
C GLU A 41 -11.43 3.41 -16.68
N SER A 42 -10.13 3.08 -16.66
CA SER A 42 -9.62 1.73 -16.37
C SER A 42 -9.97 1.24 -14.96
N LEU A 43 -10.15 2.14 -13.99
CA LEU A 43 -10.49 1.83 -12.60
C LEU A 43 -11.97 2.04 -12.27
N GLY A 44 -12.84 2.20 -13.28
CA GLY A 44 -14.28 2.32 -13.11
C GLY A 44 -14.76 3.69 -12.64
N ALA A 45 -14.00 4.75 -12.88
CA ALA A 45 -14.37 6.16 -12.63
C ALA A 45 -14.88 6.44 -11.18
N ARG A 46 -14.33 5.76 -10.19
CA ARG A 46 -14.68 5.94 -8.76
C ARG A 46 -13.48 6.37 -7.92
N ASN A 47 -13.74 7.04 -6.82
CA ASN A 47 -12.72 7.30 -5.80
C ASN A 47 -12.52 6.04 -4.94
N TRP A 48 -11.35 5.41 -5.08
CA TRP A 48 -11.00 4.19 -4.37
C TRP A 48 -10.50 4.42 -2.94
N VAL A 49 -10.18 5.67 -2.59
CA VAL A 49 -9.60 6.04 -1.30
C VAL A 49 -10.67 6.47 -0.31
N GLN A 50 -11.67 7.23 -0.77
CA GLN A 50 -12.69 7.80 0.11
C GLN A 50 -13.45 6.71 0.87
N SER A 51 -13.40 6.77 2.20
CA SER A 51 -14.03 5.82 3.13
C SER A 51 -13.56 4.37 3.00
N ALA A 52 -12.42 4.12 2.30
CA ALA A 52 -11.87 2.79 2.12
C ALA A 52 -11.25 2.23 3.40
N GLN A 53 -11.26 0.90 3.51
CA GLN A 53 -10.44 0.12 4.44
C GLN A 53 -9.15 -0.26 3.72
N ILE A 54 -8.02 0.23 4.22
CA ILE A 54 -6.71 0.12 3.57
C ILE A 54 -5.88 -0.97 4.23
N LEU A 55 -5.25 -1.80 3.42
CA LEU A 55 -4.15 -2.67 3.83
C LEU A 55 -2.86 -2.19 3.17
N ASP A 56 -1.85 -1.85 3.94
CA ASP A 56 -0.50 -1.52 3.48
C ASP A 56 0.43 -2.65 3.94
N GLY A 57 0.65 -3.60 3.06
CA GLY A 57 1.58 -4.72 3.26
C GLY A 57 2.98 -4.34 2.80
N PHE A 58 4.00 -4.65 3.58
CA PHE A 58 5.36 -4.13 3.46
C PHE A 58 5.44 -2.62 3.74
N ALA A 59 4.76 -2.19 4.82
CA ALA A 59 4.47 -0.78 5.07
C ALA A 59 5.69 0.13 5.24
N GLY A 60 6.85 -0.42 5.67
CA GLY A 60 8.09 0.33 5.80
C GLY A 60 7.95 1.55 6.73
N THR A 61 7.76 2.72 6.15
CA THR A 61 7.51 3.97 6.90
C THR A 61 6.03 4.25 7.15
N GLY A 62 5.12 3.43 6.61
CA GLY A 62 3.68 3.65 6.64
C GLY A 62 3.18 4.70 5.63
N ALA A 63 4.02 5.11 4.69
CA ALA A 63 3.72 6.27 3.84
C ALA A 63 2.49 6.09 2.96
N MET A 64 2.22 4.89 2.44
CA MET A 64 1.05 4.63 1.58
C MET A 64 -0.24 4.63 2.40
N GLY A 65 -0.28 3.90 3.50
CA GLY A 65 -1.46 3.88 4.37
C GLY A 65 -1.77 5.25 4.99
N LEU A 66 -0.75 5.98 5.47
CA LEU A 66 -0.90 7.32 6.02
C LEU A 66 -1.35 8.36 4.98
N GLU A 67 -0.86 8.27 3.76
CA GLU A 67 -1.34 9.09 2.64
C GLU A 67 -2.82 8.80 2.34
N ALA A 68 -3.22 7.52 2.37
CA ALA A 68 -4.61 7.12 2.16
C ALA A 68 -5.54 7.72 3.23
N VAL A 69 -5.18 7.60 4.51
CA VAL A 69 -5.93 8.20 5.63
C VAL A 69 -5.98 9.72 5.50
N SER A 70 -4.87 10.35 5.13
CA SER A 70 -4.84 11.79 4.85
C SER A 70 -5.84 12.21 3.77
N ARG A 71 -6.10 11.36 2.79
CA ARG A 71 -7.01 11.61 1.65
C ARG A 71 -8.45 11.10 1.87
N GLY A 72 -8.78 10.63 3.07
CA GLY A 72 -10.14 10.29 3.46
C GLY A 72 -10.45 8.80 3.53
N ALA A 73 -9.44 7.92 3.54
CA ALA A 73 -9.67 6.53 3.93
C ALA A 73 -10.18 6.48 5.38
N SER A 74 -11.07 5.55 5.66
CA SER A 74 -11.67 5.41 7.00
C SER A 74 -10.73 4.74 8.00
N HIS A 75 -9.86 3.86 7.50
CA HIS A 75 -8.93 3.12 8.34
C HIS A 75 -7.77 2.57 7.50
N ALA A 76 -6.58 2.44 8.10
CA ALA A 76 -5.44 1.77 7.51
C ALA A 76 -4.82 0.75 8.48
N MET A 77 -4.57 -0.46 7.98
CA MET A 77 -3.77 -1.49 8.62
C MET A 77 -2.39 -1.51 7.98
N LEU A 78 -1.36 -1.19 8.75
CA LEU A 78 0.04 -1.20 8.31
C LEU A 78 0.70 -2.49 8.79
N LEU A 79 1.24 -3.27 7.87
CA LEU A 79 1.87 -4.56 8.14
C LEU A 79 3.33 -4.55 7.69
N ASP A 80 4.19 -5.00 8.56
CA ASP A 80 5.60 -5.26 8.21
C ASP A 80 6.15 -6.39 9.08
N ASN A 81 7.21 -7.05 8.64
CA ASN A 81 7.89 -8.10 9.40
C ASN A 81 9.21 -7.64 10.03
N GLN A 82 9.51 -6.33 10.00
CA GLN A 82 10.69 -5.74 10.58
C GLN A 82 10.32 -4.78 11.72
N ASP A 83 10.87 -5.00 12.90
CA ASP A 83 10.62 -4.15 14.08
C ASP A 83 10.99 -2.68 13.85
N THR A 84 12.05 -2.42 13.06
CA THR A 84 12.47 -1.06 12.70
C THR A 84 11.46 -0.34 11.82
N ALA A 85 10.79 -1.06 10.92
CA ALA A 85 9.71 -0.53 10.09
C ALA A 85 8.47 -0.24 10.94
N LEU A 86 8.09 -1.17 11.82
CA LEU A 86 6.94 -1.00 12.72
C LEU A 86 7.13 0.19 13.67
N SER A 87 8.31 0.33 14.26
CA SER A 87 8.63 1.50 15.09
C SER A 87 8.52 2.81 14.30
N CYS A 88 9.02 2.82 13.06
CA CYS A 88 8.91 3.97 12.18
C CYS A 88 7.44 4.29 11.81
N CYS A 89 6.63 3.26 11.51
CA CYS A 89 5.19 3.42 11.28
C CYS A 89 4.51 4.05 12.50
N GLN A 90 4.77 3.52 13.70
CA GLN A 90 4.18 4.00 14.94
C GLN A 90 4.53 5.46 15.21
N ASP A 91 5.81 5.83 15.08
CA ASP A 91 6.26 7.22 15.21
C ASP A 91 5.52 8.16 14.24
N ASN A 92 5.30 7.72 13.01
CA ASN A 92 4.60 8.51 12.00
C ASN A 92 3.10 8.61 12.28
N VAL A 93 2.46 7.55 12.75
CA VAL A 93 1.05 7.55 13.18
C VAL A 93 0.85 8.55 14.32
N GLU A 94 1.70 8.51 15.35
CA GLU A 94 1.65 9.44 16.50
C GLU A 94 1.86 10.90 16.06
N ARG A 95 2.85 11.16 15.20
CA ARG A 95 3.12 12.50 14.65
C ARG A 95 1.96 13.10 13.88
N LEU A 96 1.17 12.27 13.23
CA LEU A 96 -0.01 12.69 12.49
C LEU A 96 -1.28 12.71 13.36
N HIS A 97 -1.23 12.18 14.59
CA HIS A 97 -2.37 12.00 15.49
C HIS A 97 -3.47 11.11 14.88
N GLU A 98 -3.05 9.99 14.25
CA GLU A 98 -3.95 9.06 13.56
C GLU A 98 -4.12 7.72 14.30
N ASN A 99 -3.83 7.65 15.59
CA ASN A 99 -3.91 6.41 16.38
C ASN A 99 -5.31 5.76 16.36
N ASP A 100 -6.36 6.56 16.16
CA ASP A 100 -7.74 6.06 16.09
C ASP A 100 -8.10 5.48 14.71
N ASN A 101 -7.30 5.80 13.68
CA ASN A 101 -7.59 5.44 12.28
C ASN A 101 -6.53 4.54 11.65
N VAL A 102 -5.45 4.24 12.37
CA VAL A 102 -4.34 3.45 11.84
C VAL A 102 -3.85 2.44 12.86
N ASP A 103 -3.87 1.17 12.48
CA ASP A 103 -3.26 0.09 13.23
C ASP A 103 -1.92 -0.32 12.61
N VAL A 104 -0.94 -0.61 13.47
CA VAL A 104 0.40 -1.09 13.05
C VAL A 104 0.62 -2.48 13.66
N HIS A 105 0.85 -3.50 12.83
CA HIS A 105 1.01 -4.86 13.28
C HIS A 105 2.20 -5.57 12.64
N PHE A 106 2.91 -6.35 13.48
CA PHE A 106 3.89 -7.30 12.99
C PHE A 106 3.20 -8.43 12.23
N MET A 107 3.50 -8.58 10.94
CA MET A 107 3.05 -9.71 10.13
C MET A 107 3.92 -9.90 8.88
N ASP A 108 4.26 -11.16 8.61
CA ASP A 108 4.84 -11.55 7.33
C ASP A 108 3.71 -11.76 6.31
N CYS A 109 3.65 -10.93 5.27
CA CYS A 109 2.64 -11.03 4.21
C CYS A 109 2.75 -12.32 3.38
N LEU A 110 3.85 -13.08 3.49
CA LEU A 110 3.98 -14.40 2.87
C LEU A 110 3.36 -15.52 3.72
N LYS A 111 3.16 -15.28 5.03
CA LYS A 111 2.59 -16.23 5.99
C LYS A 111 1.56 -15.54 6.88
N PRO A 112 0.56 -14.88 6.29
CA PRO A 112 -0.40 -14.13 7.07
C PRO A 112 -1.31 -15.07 7.88
N ARG A 113 -1.66 -14.63 9.09
CA ARG A 113 -2.73 -15.27 9.83
C ARG A 113 -4.08 -15.06 9.14
N LYS A 114 -5.08 -15.85 9.45
CA LYS A 114 -6.45 -15.65 8.97
C LYS A 114 -6.93 -14.25 9.34
N ALA A 115 -7.51 -13.54 8.39
CA ALA A 115 -8.01 -12.20 8.58
C ALA A 115 -9.27 -12.16 9.45
N ASN A 116 -9.38 -11.14 10.28
CA ASN A 116 -10.60 -10.84 11.05
C ASN A 116 -11.53 -9.89 10.27
N GLN A 117 -10.98 -9.14 9.32
CA GLN A 117 -11.71 -8.22 8.44
C GLN A 117 -11.08 -8.19 7.06
N ARG A 118 -11.81 -7.64 6.09
CA ARG A 118 -11.37 -7.55 4.69
C ARG A 118 -11.12 -6.10 4.32
N TYR A 119 -10.17 -5.92 3.42
CA TYR A 119 -9.75 -4.61 2.93
C TYR A 119 -10.17 -4.43 1.47
N SER A 120 -10.50 -3.20 1.10
CA SER A 120 -10.98 -2.86 -0.24
C SER A 120 -9.93 -2.22 -1.15
N LEU A 121 -8.88 -1.65 -0.55
CA LEU A 121 -7.72 -1.12 -1.26
C LEU A 121 -6.45 -1.61 -0.56
N ILE A 122 -5.61 -2.29 -1.32
CA ILE A 122 -4.40 -2.94 -0.82
C ILE A 122 -3.18 -2.36 -1.52
N PHE A 123 -2.16 -1.99 -0.76
CA PHE A 123 -0.84 -1.62 -1.25
C PHE A 123 0.15 -2.74 -0.95
N LEU A 124 0.92 -3.15 -1.95
CA LEU A 124 2.01 -4.12 -1.83
C LEU A 124 3.25 -3.56 -2.53
N ASP A 125 4.28 -3.23 -1.74
CA ASP A 125 5.57 -2.72 -2.22
C ASP A 125 6.71 -3.55 -1.59
N PRO A 126 6.83 -4.84 -1.97
CA PRO A 126 7.86 -5.70 -1.45
C PRO A 126 9.26 -5.28 -1.95
N PRO A 127 10.33 -5.66 -1.24
CA PRO A 127 11.70 -5.47 -1.72
C PRO A 127 11.92 -6.10 -3.09
N TYR A 128 12.53 -5.36 -4.03
CA TYR A 128 12.78 -5.82 -5.39
C TYR A 128 13.73 -7.02 -5.45
N GLY A 129 13.55 -7.87 -6.46
CA GLY A 129 14.45 -8.98 -6.77
C GLY A 129 14.35 -10.19 -5.85
N LEU A 130 13.31 -10.26 -5.05
CA LEU A 130 13.02 -11.39 -4.16
C LEU A 130 11.78 -12.19 -4.57
N ASP A 131 11.12 -11.81 -5.66
CA ASP A 131 9.92 -12.46 -6.20
C ASP A 131 8.79 -12.64 -5.16
N LEU A 132 8.61 -11.65 -4.27
CA LEU A 132 7.66 -11.72 -3.14
C LEU A 132 6.25 -11.26 -3.50
N SER A 133 6.10 -10.51 -4.59
CA SER A 133 4.88 -9.80 -4.97
C SER A 133 3.67 -10.74 -5.11
N ILE A 134 3.80 -11.75 -5.95
CA ILE A 134 2.71 -12.70 -6.22
C ILE A 134 2.46 -13.64 -5.04
N PRO A 135 3.49 -14.25 -4.40
CA PRO A 135 3.28 -15.06 -3.21
C PRO A 135 2.55 -14.31 -2.07
N ALA A 136 2.86 -13.03 -1.85
CA ALA A 136 2.16 -12.22 -0.85
C ALA A 136 0.70 -11.97 -1.23
N LEU A 137 0.43 -11.61 -2.50
CA LEU A 137 -0.92 -11.41 -3.01
C LEU A 137 -1.78 -12.66 -2.83
N GLU A 138 -1.26 -13.83 -3.20
CA GLU A 138 -1.95 -15.12 -3.06
C GLU A 138 -2.20 -15.47 -1.59
N ALA A 139 -1.20 -15.35 -0.74
CA ALA A 139 -1.32 -15.65 0.69
C ALA A 139 -2.36 -14.76 1.38
N LEU A 140 -2.38 -13.46 1.09
CA LEU A 140 -3.37 -12.52 1.62
C LEU A 140 -4.78 -12.79 1.08
N THR A 141 -4.90 -13.21 -0.18
CA THR A 141 -6.18 -13.60 -0.78
C THR A 141 -6.74 -14.85 -0.11
N ILE A 142 -5.94 -15.92 0.00
CA ILE A 142 -6.34 -17.21 0.61
C ILE A 142 -6.73 -17.04 2.08
N THR A 143 -6.03 -16.19 2.81
CA THR A 143 -6.28 -15.97 4.24
C THR A 143 -7.37 -14.93 4.51
N GLY A 144 -7.98 -14.34 3.46
CA GLY A 144 -9.17 -13.51 3.55
C GLY A 144 -8.92 -12.04 3.88
N TRP A 145 -7.69 -11.54 3.72
CA TRP A 145 -7.38 -10.11 3.89
C TRP A 145 -7.92 -9.25 2.77
N ILE A 146 -7.95 -9.79 1.55
CA ILE A 146 -8.43 -9.08 0.37
C ILE A 146 -9.94 -9.31 0.23
N GLY A 147 -10.70 -8.22 0.17
CA GLY A 147 -12.14 -8.25 0.00
C GLY A 147 -12.55 -8.55 -1.45
N PRO A 148 -13.81 -8.94 -1.68
CA PRO A 148 -14.32 -9.10 -3.03
C PRO A 148 -14.37 -7.73 -3.74
N ASN A 149 -14.00 -7.72 -5.03
CA ASN A 149 -13.89 -6.51 -5.85
C ASN A 149 -12.92 -5.47 -5.26
N ALA A 150 -11.90 -5.92 -4.55
CA ALA A 150 -10.84 -5.08 -4.05
C ALA A 150 -9.90 -4.61 -5.18
N LEU A 151 -9.28 -3.46 -4.97
CA LEU A 151 -8.18 -2.98 -5.81
C LEU A 151 -6.86 -3.23 -5.10
N VAL A 152 -5.94 -3.90 -5.78
CA VAL A 152 -4.55 -4.07 -5.32
C VAL A 152 -3.65 -3.17 -6.15
N VAL A 153 -2.85 -2.37 -5.47
CA VAL A 153 -1.78 -1.56 -6.05
C VAL A 153 -0.47 -2.24 -5.72
N LEU A 154 0.14 -2.83 -6.72
CA LEU A 154 1.37 -3.62 -6.59
C LEU A 154 2.54 -2.88 -7.23
N GLU A 155 3.58 -2.57 -6.45
CA GLU A 155 4.82 -2.01 -6.98
C GLU A 155 5.86 -3.13 -7.18
N ILE A 156 6.49 -3.15 -8.36
CA ILE A 156 7.55 -4.11 -8.72
C ILE A 156 8.68 -3.39 -9.46
N ASP A 157 9.84 -4.03 -9.61
CA ASP A 157 10.86 -3.54 -10.54
C ASP A 157 10.35 -3.64 -11.98
N LYS A 158 10.65 -2.65 -12.81
CA LYS A 158 10.19 -2.61 -14.21
C LYS A 158 10.65 -3.82 -15.05
N THR A 159 11.74 -4.46 -14.65
CA THR A 159 12.29 -5.65 -15.33
C THR A 159 11.69 -6.95 -14.84
N GLU A 160 10.97 -6.91 -13.72
CA GLU A 160 10.30 -8.08 -13.15
C GLU A 160 9.16 -8.54 -14.06
N LYS A 161 9.16 -9.84 -14.35
CA LYS A 161 8.07 -10.51 -15.09
C LYS A 161 7.26 -11.29 -14.09
N ILE A 162 5.99 -10.96 -13.99
CA ILE A 162 5.07 -11.65 -13.09
C ILE A 162 3.95 -12.33 -13.89
N GLU A 163 3.53 -13.48 -13.41
CA GLU A 163 2.30 -14.13 -13.86
C GLU A 163 1.22 -13.83 -12.82
N LEU A 164 0.15 -13.18 -13.25
CA LEU A 164 -0.94 -12.82 -12.35
C LEU A 164 -1.74 -14.07 -11.94
N PRO A 165 -2.18 -14.15 -10.66
CA PRO A 165 -3.07 -15.22 -10.23
C PRO A 165 -4.37 -15.26 -11.05
N PRO A 166 -4.99 -16.44 -11.23
CA PRO A 166 -6.17 -16.60 -12.09
C PRO A 166 -7.36 -15.70 -11.75
N ASN A 167 -7.47 -15.29 -10.49
CA ASN A 167 -8.56 -14.42 -10.00
C ASN A 167 -8.19 -12.94 -9.99
N SER A 168 -7.11 -12.56 -10.67
CA SER A 168 -6.64 -11.17 -10.74
C SER A 168 -6.71 -10.66 -12.17
N THR A 169 -7.13 -9.42 -12.33
CA THR A 169 -7.21 -8.74 -13.64
C THR A 169 -6.36 -7.47 -13.61
N LEU A 170 -5.46 -7.31 -14.57
CA LEU A 170 -4.72 -6.06 -14.74
C LEU A 170 -5.67 -4.99 -15.29
N LEU A 171 -5.93 -3.95 -14.50
CA LEU A 171 -6.79 -2.82 -14.86
C LEU A 171 -5.99 -1.66 -15.45
N ASP A 172 -4.81 -1.38 -14.90
CA ASP A 172 -3.92 -0.32 -15.35
C ASP A 172 -2.47 -0.61 -14.97
N GLU A 173 -1.53 -0.03 -15.71
CA GLU A 173 -0.09 -0.13 -15.45
C GLU A 173 0.57 1.24 -15.64
N ARG A 174 1.47 1.61 -14.72
CA ARG A 174 2.27 2.83 -14.81
C ARG A 174 3.72 2.56 -14.52
N GLN A 175 4.62 3.20 -15.26
CA GLN A 175 6.05 3.08 -15.05
C GLN A 175 6.64 4.41 -14.57
N TYR A 176 7.45 4.34 -13.51
CA TYR A 176 8.12 5.47 -12.89
C TYR A 176 9.61 5.15 -12.68
N GLY A 177 10.43 5.46 -13.67
CA GLY A 177 11.86 5.15 -13.65
C GLY A 177 12.13 3.65 -13.58
N LYS A 178 12.53 3.13 -12.41
CA LYS A 178 12.73 1.69 -12.17
C LYS A 178 11.50 0.99 -11.60
N ALA A 179 10.57 1.74 -11.03
CA ALA A 179 9.34 1.20 -10.49
C ALA A 179 8.30 1.00 -11.59
N LYS A 180 7.55 -0.09 -11.48
CA LYS A 180 6.34 -0.36 -12.25
C LYS A 180 5.21 -0.63 -11.26
N VAL A 181 4.14 0.14 -11.38
CA VAL A 181 2.95 0.05 -10.51
C VAL A 181 1.82 -0.56 -11.32
N LEU A 182 1.29 -1.65 -10.81
CA LEU A 182 0.16 -2.38 -11.37
C LEU A 182 -1.09 -2.14 -10.53
N PHE A 183 -2.21 -1.91 -11.17
CA PHE A 183 -3.52 -1.80 -10.54
C PHE A 183 -4.31 -3.05 -10.91
N LEU A 184 -4.58 -3.90 -9.92
CA LEU A 184 -5.19 -5.21 -10.12
C LEU A 184 -6.58 -5.26 -9.47
N GLY A 185 -7.59 -5.68 -10.21
CA GLY A 185 -8.89 -6.10 -9.67
C GLY A 185 -8.80 -7.55 -9.16
N VAL A 186 -9.30 -7.81 -7.96
CA VAL A 186 -9.28 -9.13 -7.31
C VAL A 186 -10.67 -9.50 -6.80
#